data_191414d8155b535ec9e6514a672e81b9
#
_entry.id   191414d8155b535ec9e6514a672e81b9
#
_cell.length_a   1.000
_cell.length_b   1.000
_cell.length_c   1.000
_cell.angle_alpha   90.00
_cell.angle_beta   90.00
_cell.angle_gamma   90.00
#
_symmetry.space_group_name_H-M   'P 1'
#
loop_
_entity.id
_entity.type
_entity.pdbx_description
1 polymer ?
#
loop_
_entity_poly.entity_id
_entity_poly.type
_entity_poly.pdbx_seq_one_letter_code
_entity_poly.pdbx_strand_id
1 'polypeptide(L)'
;VPETLEVLLPYLPLRNADPLPHTWEVTSDTIAAWVAASLSLDLVVLKSVDGIRSGGVLINRLSQPVETEVVDPSFIPFVISKKVRVVILNGRVPDRLESWLQGHPVTGTTIGF
;
A
#
# COMPACT_ATOMS: atom_id res chain seq x y z
N VAL A 1 -0.13 11.97 13.98
CA VAL A 1 0.95 10.97 14.12
C VAL A 1 0.78 10.29 15.47
N PRO A 2 0.76 8.96 15.52
CA PRO A 2 0.68 8.27 16.81
C PRO A 2 1.94 8.53 17.65
N GLU A 3 1.75 8.60 18.95
CA GLU A 3 2.86 8.80 19.88
C GLU A 3 3.70 7.54 20.08
N THR A 4 3.13 6.39 19.74
CA THR A 4 3.80 5.10 19.87
C THR A 4 3.87 4.39 18.52
N LEU A 5 4.95 3.66 18.33
CA LEU A 5 5.13 2.80 17.16
C LEU A 5 4.94 1.35 17.59
N GLU A 6 4.08 0.65 16.88
CA GLU A 6 3.85 -0.77 17.09
C GLU A 6 4.32 -1.56 15.87
N VAL A 7 4.95 -2.70 16.10
CA VAL A 7 5.32 -3.63 15.04
C VAL A 7 4.34 -4.79 15.06
N LEU A 8 3.68 -5.02 13.92
CA LEU A 8 2.71 -6.09 13.78
C LEU A 8 3.34 -7.29 13.08
N LEU A 9 3.17 -8.47 13.66
CA LEU A 9 3.58 -9.73 13.06
C LEU A 9 2.31 -10.50 12.66
N PRO A 10 1.94 -10.50 11.36
CA PRO A 10 0.62 -10.99 10.93
C PRO A 10 0.51 -12.50 10.79
N TYR A 11 1.55 -13.27 11.11
CA TYR A 11 1.58 -14.71 10.85
C TYR A 11 0.41 -15.47 11.47
N LEU A 12 0.16 -15.30 12.77
CA LEU A 12 -0.92 -16.04 13.46
C LEU A 12 -2.30 -15.61 12.98
N PRO A 13 -2.63 -14.31 12.88
CA PRO A 13 -3.90 -13.89 12.32
C PRO A 13 -4.14 -14.40 10.90
N LEU A 14 -3.11 -14.38 10.04
CA LEU A 14 -3.21 -14.90 8.68
C LEU A 14 -3.44 -16.40 8.65
N ARG A 15 -2.69 -17.15 9.47
CA ARG A 15 -2.85 -18.60 9.56
C ARG A 15 -4.23 -19.00 10.03
N ASN A 16 -4.76 -18.31 11.04
CA ASN A 16 -6.03 -18.64 11.64
C ASN A 16 -7.22 -18.23 10.77
N ALA A 17 -7.17 -17.04 10.17
CA ALA A 17 -8.24 -16.52 9.32
C ALA A 17 -8.17 -17.06 7.90
N ASP A 18 -6.96 -17.35 7.42
CA ASP A 18 -6.67 -17.84 6.05
C ASP A 18 -7.43 -17.04 4.97
N PRO A 19 -7.33 -15.69 4.95
CA PRO A 19 -8.20 -14.84 4.16
C PRO A 19 -7.80 -14.71 2.69
N LEU A 20 -6.58 -15.13 2.33
CA LEU A 20 -5.97 -14.82 1.03
C LEU A 20 -5.49 -16.09 0.34
N PRO A 21 -5.52 -16.15 -1.01
CA PRO A 21 -4.96 -17.27 -1.76
C PRO A 21 -3.47 -17.46 -1.49
N HIS A 22 -3.04 -18.73 -1.49
CA HIS A 22 -1.63 -19.10 -1.30
C HIS A 22 -0.94 -19.18 -2.66
N THR A 23 -0.77 -18.05 -3.32
CA THR A 23 -0.17 -17.95 -4.65
C THR A 23 0.85 -16.82 -4.67
N TRP A 24 1.72 -16.82 -5.70
CA TRP A 24 2.68 -15.74 -5.91
C TRP A 24 2.04 -14.41 -6.32
N GLU A 25 0.73 -14.42 -6.62
CA GLU A 25 -0.02 -13.18 -6.86
C GLU A 25 -0.35 -12.43 -5.56
N VAL A 26 -0.10 -13.07 -4.41
CA VAL A 26 -0.30 -12.49 -3.08
C VAL A 26 1.03 -12.54 -2.34
N THR A 27 1.60 -11.37 -2.08
CA THR A 27 2.85 -11.21 -1.32
C THR A 27 2.62 -10.31 -0.11
N SER A 28 3.71 -9.81 0.47
CA SER A 28 3.64 -8.89 1.61
C SER A 28 2.80 -7.64 1.34
N ASP A 29 2.70 -7.20 0.08
CA ASP A 29 1.89 -6.03 -0.27
C ASP A 29 0.41 -6.26 0.03
N THR A 30 -0.17 -7.34 -0.52
CA THR A 30 -1.58 -7.66 -0.26
C THR A 30 -1.82 -8.08 1.20
N ILE A 31 -0.85 -8.73 1.83
CA ILE A 31 -0.93 -9.05 3.27
C ILE A 31 -1.05 -7.77 4.10
N ALA A 32 -0.22 -6.76 3.81
CA ALA A 32 -0.31 -5.47 4.49
C ALA A 32 -1.67 -4.79 4.24
N ALA A 33 -2.19 -4.89 3.03
CA ALA A 33 -3.51 -4.37 2.69
C ALA A 33 -4.62 -5.07 3.47
N TRP A 34 -4.52 -6.38 3.64
CA TRP A 34 -5.49 -7.14 4.46
C TRP A 34 -5.47 -6.67 5.92
N VAL A 35 -4.28 -6.46 6.48
CA VAL A 35 -4.15 -5.93 7.85
C VAL A 35 -4.79 -4.55 7.95
N ALA A 36 -4.48 -3.65 7.02
CA ALA A 36 -5.05 -2.30 7.01
C ALA A 36 -6.59 -2.34 6.91
N ALA A 37 -7.14 -3.19 6.03
CA ALA A 37 -8.58 -3.37 5.90
C ALA A 37 -9.19 -3.90 7.20
N SER A 38 -8.55 -4.88 7.82
CA SER A 38 -9.04 -5.50 9.06
C SER A 38 -9.07 -4.52 10.23
N LEU A 39 -8.15 -3.56 10.25
CA LEU A 39 -8.04 -2.56 11.30
C LEU A 39 -8.67 -1.22 10.92
N SER A 40 -9.27 -1.11 9.73
CA SER A 40 -9.87 0.13 9.20
C SER A 40 -8.86 1.29 9.18
N LEU A 41 -7.66 1.02 8.70
CA LEU A 41 -6.57 1.98 8.63
C LEU A 41 -6.21 2.31 7.18
N ASP A 42 -5.66 3.51 6.97
CA ASP A 42 -4.98 3.85 5.73
C ASP A 42 -3.63 3.12 5.68
N LEU A 43 -3.12 2.90 4.49
CA LEU A 43 -1.88 2.16 4.26
C LEU A 43 -0.87 3.02 3.52
N VAL A 44 0.35 3.07 4.04
CA VAL A 44 1.49 3.65 3.34
C VAL A 44 2.41 2.50 2.94
N VAL A 45 2.71 2.41 1.65
CA VAL A 45 3.63 1.41 1.11
C VAL A 45 4.92 2.11 0.69
N LEU A 46 6.01 1.75 1.34
CA LEU A 46 7.33 2.30 1.02
C LEU A 46 8.04 1.38 0.03
N LYS A 47 8.36 1.93 -1.12
CA LYS A 47 9.07 1.21 -2.20
C LYS A 47 10.36 1.94 -2.54
N SER A 48 11.15 1.38 -3.44
CA SER A 48 12.38 2.01 -3.95
C SER A 48 12.17 2.77 -5.24
N VAL A 49 10.90 3.04 -5.58
CA VAL A 49 10.47 3.84 -6.74
C VAL A 49 9.45 4.86 -6.27
N ASP A 50 9.19 5.90 -7.08
CA ASP A 50 8.29 6.99 -6.69
C ASP A 50 6.82 6.58 -6.64
N GLY A 51 6.43 5.55 -7.36
CA GLY A 51 5.06 5.09 -7.44
C GLY A 51 4.83 4.29 -8.71
N ILE A 52 3.58 4.24 -9.14
CA ILE A 52 3.17 3.49 -10.33
C ILE A 52 3.24 4.41 -11.55
N ARG A 53 3.80 3.89 -12.65
CA ARG A 53 3.90 4.62 -13.92
C ARG A 53 3.09 3.93 -15.00
N SER A 54 2.58 4.72 -15.92
CA SER A 54 1.96 4.25 -17.14
C SER A 54 2.53 5.04 -18.31
N GLY A 55 3.10 4.32 -19.29
CA GLY A 55 3.77 4.97 -20.43
C GLY A 55 4.93 5.89 -20.00
N GLY A 56 5.64 5.54 -18.91
CA GLY A 56 6.74 6.34 -18.39
C GLY A 56 6.32 7.53 -17.52
N VAL A 57 5.03 7.78 -17.37
CA VAL A 57 4.49 8.90 -16.60
C VAL A 57 3.99 8.41 -15.26
N LEU A 58 4.36 9.10 -14.18
CA LEU A 58 3.90 8.78 -12.83
C LEU A 58 2.39 9.03 -12.71
N ILE A 59 1.67 8.04 -12.22
CA ILE A 59 0.24 8.17 -11.93
C ILE A 59 0.11 8.73 -10.52
N ASN A 60 -0.43 9.94 -10.38
CA ASN A 60 -0.61 10.55 -9.06
C ASN A 60 -1.78 9.94 -8.29
N ARG A 61 -2.85 9.61 -8.99
CA ARG A 61 -4.06 9.03 -8.37
C ARG A 61 -4.60 7.91 -9.25
N LEU A 62 -4.96 6.80 -8.62
CA LEU A 62 -5.40 5.61 -9.30
C LEU A 62 -6.69 5.11 -8.66
N SER A 63 -7.74 4.93 -9.47
CA SER A 63 -9.04 4.47 -9.00
C SER A 63 -9.47 3.16 -9.64
N GLN A 64 -8.68 2.64 -10.58
CA GLN A 64 -8.94 1.39 -11.28
C GLN A 64 -7.68 0.54 -11.33
N PRO A 65 -7.79 -0.80 -11.41
CA PRO A 65 -6.62 -1.65 -11.54
C PRO A 65 -5.82 -1.35 -12.79
N VAL A 66 -4.49 -1.37 -12.66
CA VAL A 66 -3.55 -1.28 -13.77
C VAL A 66 -2.51 -2.38 -13.61
N GLU A 67 -1.89 -2.78 -14.71
CA GLU A 67 -0.74 -3.68 -14.65
C GLU A 67 0.49 -2.91 -14.15
N THR A 68 1.16 -3.47 -13.16
CA THR A 68 2.38 -2.89 -12.60
C THR A 68 3.20 -3.97 -11.91
N GLU A 69 4.50 -3.76 -11.84
CA GLU A 69 5.40 -4.60 -11.06
C GLU A 69 5.73 -4.00 -9.69
N VAL A 70 5.24 -2.80 -9.41
CA VAL A 70 5.53 -2.09 -8.15
C VAL A 70 4.91 -2.81 -6.95
N VAL A 71 3.71 -3.36 -7.13
CA VAL A 71 3.00 -4.15 -6.11
C VAL A 71 2.58 -5.48 -6.72
N ASP A 72 2.24 -6.46 -5.88
CA ASP A 72 1.79 -7.75 -6.41
C ASP A 72 0.45 -7.64 -7.15
N PRO A 73 0.12 -8.59 -8.04
CA PRO A 73 -1.07 -8.49 -8.90
C PRO A 73 -2.39 -8.39 -8.15
N SER A 74 -2.48 -8.91 -6.94
CA SER A 74 -3.70 -8.90 -6.15
C SER A 74 -3.91 -7.61 -5.38
N PHE A 75 -2.87 -6.79 -5.24
CA PHE A 75 -2.88 -5.63 -4.33
C PHE A 75 -3.92 -4.58 -4.72
N ILE A 76 -3.84 -4.06 -5.96
CA ILE A 76 -4.73 -2.97 -6.39
C ILE A 76 -6.20 -3.40 -6.38
N PRO A 77 -6.56 -4.56 -6.97
CA PRO A 77 -7.94 -5.03 -6.89
C PRO A 77 -8.43 -5.18 -5.45
N PHE A 78 -7.58 -5.69 -4.56
CA PHE A 78 -7.93 -5.88 -3.16
C PHE A 78 -8.24 -4.56 -2.46
N VAL A 79 -7.33 -3.57 -2.56
CA VAL A 79 -7.51 -2.29 -1.85
C VAL A 79 -8.69 -1.50 -2.40
N ILE A 80 -8.96 -1.57 -3.70
CA ILE A 80 -10.15 -0.93 -4.28
C ILE A 80 -11.41 -1.61 -3.77
N SER A 81 -11.46 -2.94 -3.80
CA SER A 81 -12.61 -3.72 -3.34
C SER A 81 -12.90 -3.49 -1.86
N LYS A 82 -11.87 -3.43 -1.03
CA LYS A 82 -12.01 -3.24 0.43
C LYS A 82 -12.05 -1.77 0.83
N LYS A 83 -11.91 -0.85 -0.12
CA LYS A 83 -11.91 0.59 0.12
C LYS A 83 -10.81 1.02 1.10
N VAL A 84 -9.64 0.41 0.98
CA VAL A 84 -8.45 0.81 1.72
C VAL A 84 -7.78 1.96 0.96
N ARG A 85 -7.57 3.07 1.64
CA ARG A 85 -6.83 4.19 1.07
C ARG A 85 -5.34 3.90 1.19
N VAL A 86 -4.64 3.96 0.06
CA VAL A 86 -3.22 3.62 -0.01
C VAL A 86 -2.45 4.77 -0.63
N VAL A 87 -1.27 5.05 -0.10
CA VAL A 87 -0.28 5.87 -0.79
C VAL A 87 1.01 5.06 -0.95
N ILE A 88 1.58 5.09 -2.14
CA ILE A 88 2.87 4.50 -2.45
C ILE A 88 3.90 5.62 -2.50
N LEU A 89 4.92 5.53 -1.69
CA LEU A 89 6.00 6.52 -1.59
C LEU A 89 7.35 5.87 -1.79
N ASN A 90 8.31 6.65 -2.28
CA ASN A 90 9.70 6.21 -2.34
C ASN A 90 10.34 6.36 -0.96
N GLY A 91 10.53 5.24 -0.26
CA GLY A 91 11.11 5.23 1.07
C GLY A 91 12.61 5.54 1.09
N ARG A 92 13.26 5.61 -0.08
CA ARG A 92 14.69 5.95 -0.19
C ARG A 92 14.94 7.45 -0.29
N VAL A 93 13.90 8.25 -0.50
CA VAL A 93 14.01 9.71 -0.56
C VAL A 93 13.87 10.26 0.86
N PRO A 94 14.89 10.94 1.40
CA PRO A 94 14.81 11.50 2.74
C PRO A 94 13.61 12.43 2.90
N ASP A 95 13.01 12.40 4.08
CA ASP A 95 11.91 13.27 4.50
C ASP A 95 10.60 13.14 3.72
N ARG A 96 10.51 12.26 2.71
CA ARG A 96 9.26 12.12 1.94
C ARG A 96 8.11 11.60 2.79
N LEU A 97 8.35 10.52 3.56
CA LEU A 97 7.34 9.98 4.47
C LEU A 97 6.94 11.01 5.52
N GLU A 98 7.92 11.67 6.13
CA GLU A 98 7.66 12.70 7.14
C GLU A 98 6.81 13.84 6.57
N SER A 99 7.13 14.33 5.39
CA SER A 99 6.36 15.38 4.72
C SER A 99 4.92 14.94 4.48
N TRP A 100 4.74 13.71 4.03
CA TRP A 100 3.40 13.17 3.82
C TRP A 100 2.62 13.08 5.14
N LEU A 101 3.26 12.60 6.21
CA LEU A 101 2.62 12.51 7.53
C LEU A 101 2.22 13.89 8.08
N GLN A 102 2.92 14.93 7.70
CA GLN A 102 2.60 16.32 8.07
C GLN A 102 1.55 16.95 7.17
N GLY A 103 1.02 16.22 6.19
CA GLY A 103 -0.02 16.71 5.29
C GLY A 103 0.50 17.51 4.10
N HIS A 104 1.81 17.54 3.86
CA HIS A 104 2.37 18.23 2.71
C HIS A 104 2.21 17.40 1.43
N PRO A 105 2.01 18.04 0.26
CA PRO A 105 2.03 17.33 -1.01
C PRO A 105 3.38 16.67 -1.25
N VAL A 106 3.37 15.42 -1.70
CA VAL A 106 4.59 14.68 -2.00
C VAL A 106 4.43 13.92 -3.31
N THR A 107 5.56 13.58 -3.94
CA THR A 107 5.58 12.71 -5.11
C THR A 107 5.23 11.28 -4.69
N GLY A 108 4.25 10.68 -5.32
CA GLY A 108 3.81 9.32 -5.02
C GLY A 108 2.55 8.97 -5.79
N THR A 109 2.02 7.77 -5.55
CA THR A 109 0.77 7.31 -6.14
C THR A 109 -0.24 7.05 -5.03
N THR A 110 -1.39 7.71 -5.09
CA THR A 110 -2.51 7.45 -4.18
C THR A 110 -3.49 6.52 -4.88
N ILE A 111 -3.90 5.46 -4.20
CA ILE A 111 -4.91 4.51 -4.70
C ILE A 111 -6.16 4.66 -3.84
N GLY A 112 -7.31 4.75 -4.52
CA GLY A 112 -8.59 4.91 -3.84
C GLY A 112 -9.05 6.36 -3.80
N PHE A 113 -9.60 6.73 -2.69
CA PHE A 113 -10.41 7.98 -2.58
C PHE A 113 -9.65 9.18 -2.13
#